data_4c5c229966ba10b30da5b8fdd45bdc73
#
_entry.id   4c5c229966ba10b30da5b8fdd45bdc73
#
_cell.length_a   1.000
_cell.length_b   1.000
_cell.length_c   1.000
_cell.angle_alpha   90.00
_cell.angle_beta   90.00
_cell.angle_gamma   90.00
#
_symmetry.space_group_name_H-M   'P 1'
#
loop_
_entity.id
_entity.type
_entity.pdbx_description
1 polymer ?
#
loop_
_entity_poly.entity_id
_entity_poly.type
_entity_poly.pdbx_seq_one_letter_code
_entity_poly.pdbx_strand_id
1 'polypeptide(L)'
;TCYPEVSREVIKEAQEQGIEQLFLEKPLLFSELLLEGRKKQFRSAQEEKASLIFLDRGIPDVLAYMHYIGDSYPSFFDQACKDHKYSSIFVLPPWKEIYVSDAERYENYEQAVLIHEHLMETYKKYGYSIVEVPKDSVENRIDFIMKHLAK
;
A
#
# COMPACT_ATOMS: atom_id res chain seq x y z
N THR A 1 9.31 -11.52 -9.71
CA THR A 1 8.39 -12.02 -8.67
C THR A 1 7.53 -10.89 -8.14
N CYS A 2 6.25 -11.13 -8.00
CA CYS A 2 5.28 -10.15 -7.51
C CYS A 2 4.50 -10.74 -6.33
N TYR A 3 4.26 -9.89 -5.32
CA TYR A 3 3.43 -10.25 -4.18
C TYR A 3 2.10 -9.51 -4.27
N PRO A 4 0.96 -10.19 -4.03
CA PRO A 4 -0.36 -9.56 -4.13
C PRO A 4 -0.64 -8.58 -2.98
N GLU A 5 -1.60 -7.71 -3.19
CA GLU A 5 -2.04 -6.74 -2.21
C GLU A 5 -2.79 -7.44 -1.06
N VAL A 6 -2.38 -7.17 0.18
CA VAL A 6 -2.87 -7.86 1.39
C VAL A 6 -4.27 -7.44 1.81
N SER A 7 -4.64 -6.16 1.61
CA SER A 7 -5.89 -5.62 2.14
C SER A 7 -7.13 -6.34 1.61
N ARG A 8 -7.14 -6.73 0.34
CA ARG A 8 -8.28 -7.44 -0.25
C ARG A 8 -8.51 -8.79 0.42
N GLU A 9 -7.43 -9.50 0.72
CA GLU A 9 -7.49 -10.78 1.39
C GLU A 9 -8.03 -10.65 2.81
N VAL A 10 -7.55 -9.65 3.56
CA VAL A 10 -8.01 -9.36 4.93
C VAL A 10 -9.50 -9.00 4.93
N ILE A 11 -9.94 -8.14 4.02
CA ILE A 11 -11.34 -7.74 3.90
C ILE A 11 -12.22 -8.96 3.59
N LYS A 12 -11.77 -9.80 2.67
CA LYS A 12 -12.52 -10.99 2.25
C LYS A 12 -12.68 -11.99 3.41
N GLU A 13 -11.60 -12.24 4.15
CA GLU A 13 -11.65 -13.13 5.32
C GLU A 13 -12.60 -12.58 6.39
N ALA A 14 -12.58 -11.26 6.64
CA ALA A 14 -13.49 -10.63 7.58
C ALA A 14 -14.94 -10.76 7.15
N GLN A 15 -15.22 -10.60 5.86
CA GLN A 15 -16.58 -10.77 5.32
C GLN A 15 -17.09 -12.19 5.51
N GLU A 16 -16.23 -13.20 5.35
CA GLU A 16 -16.57 -14.59 5.59
C GLU A 16 -16.93 -14.85 7.05
N GLN A 17 -16.40 -14.06 7.97
CA GLN A 17 -16.70 -14.12 9.41
C GLN A 17 -17.87 -13.22 9.83
N GLY A 18 -18.55 -12.59 8.86
CA GLY A 18 -19.70 -11.75 9.11
C GLY A 18 -19.41 -10.27 9.35
N ILE A 19 -18.15 -9.84 9.18
CA ILE A 19 -17.77 -8.44 9.28
C ILE A 19 -17.66 -7.89 7.86
N GLU A 20 -18.65 -7.12 7.42
CA GLU A 20 -18.72 -6.65 6.03
C GLU A 20 -17.71 -5.56 5.69
N GLN A 21 -17.44 -4.65 6.62
CA GLN A 21 -16.53 -3.52 6.40
C GLN A 21 -15.59 -3.37 7.59
N LEU A 22 -14.63 -4.29 7.70
CA LEU A 22 -13.67 -4.33 8.80
C LEU A 22 -12.94 -3.00 8.98
N PHE A 23 -12.55 -2.35 7.90
CA PHE A 23 -11.84 -1.07 7.95
C PHE A 23 -12.67 0.07 8.53
N LEU A 24 -14.02 -0.04 8.54
CA LEU A 24 -14.92 0.94 9.16
C LEU A 24 -15.28 0.54 10.59
N GLU A 25 -15.54 -0.75 10.81
CA GLU A 25 -16.01 -1.25 12.10
C GLU A 25 -14.87 -1.36 13.12
N LYS A 26 -13.70 -1.79 12.69
CA LYS A 26 -12.53 -1.97 13.55
C LYS A 26 -11.25 -1.52 12.83
N PRO A 27 -11.08 -0.20 12.60
CA PRO A 27 -9.96 0.29 11.79
C PRO A 27 -8.59 -0.05 12.35
N LEU A 28 -8.40 -0.04 13.68
CA LEU A 28 -7.11 -0.40 14.25
C LEU A 28 -6.80 -1.88 14.04
N LEU A 29 -7.78 -2.76 14.24
CA LEU A 29 -7.59 -4.19 14.00
C LEU A 29 -7.26 -4.46 12.53
N PHE A 30 -7.99 -3.81 11.62
CA PHE A 30 -7.72 -3.91 10.19
C PHE A 30 -6.28 -3.50 9.87
N SER A 31 -5.84 -2.36 10.43
CA SER A 31 -4.49 -1.86 10.21
C SER A 31 -3.42 -2.78 10.80
N GLU A 32 -3.67 -3.36 11.97
CA GLU A 32 -2.74 -4.34 12.57
C GLU A 32 -2.60 -5.59 11.71
N LEU A 33 -3.70 -6.08 11.14
CA LEU A 33 -3.68 -7.24 10.25
C LEU A 33 -2.93 -6.94 8.96
N LEU A 34 -3.12 -5.75 8.39
CA LEU A 34 -2.35 -5.31 7.22
C LEU A 34 -0.87 -5.19 7.54
N LEU A 35 -0.53 -4.61 8.68
CA LEU A 35 0.86 -4.44 9.12
C LEU A 35 1.55 -5.80 9.20
N GLU A 36 0.94 -6.77 9.87
CA GLU A 36 1.51 -8.11 10.02
C GLU A 36 1.65 -8.81 8.67
N GLY A 37 0.64 -8.70 7.81
CA GLY A 37 0.69 -9.30 6.47
C GLY A 37 1.80 -8.71 5.62
N ARG A 38 1.99 -7.40 5.66
CA ARG A 38 3.04 -6.73 4.88
C ARG A 38 4.44 -6.96 5.44
N LYS A 39 4.58 -7.07 6.76
CA LYS A 39 5.85 -7.49 7.38
C LYS A 39 6.24 -8.90 6.93
N LYS A 40 5.26 -9.80 6.89
CA LYS A 40 5.48 -11.18 6.44
C LYS A 40 5.90 -11.21 4.97
N GLN A 41 5.24 -10.44 4.11
CA GLN A 41 5.62 -10.34 2.70
C GLN A 41 7.04 -9.78 2.55
N PHE A 42 7.38 -8.76 3.30
CA PHE A 42 8.71 -8.16 3.28
C PHE A 42 9.79 -9.19 3.62
N ARG A 43 9.57 -9.97 4.68
CA ARG A 43 10.52 -11.01 5.09
C ARG A 43 10.64 -12.10 4.02
N SER A 44 9.52 -12.52 3.45
CA SER A 44 9.53 -13.52 2.36
C SER A 44 10.29 -13.00 1.15
N ALA A 45 10.12 -11.72 0.81
CA ALA A 45 10.83 -11.09 -0.29
C ALA A 45 12.34 -11.07 -0.05
N GLN A 46 12.77 -10.82 1.18
CA GLN A 46 14.20 -10.81 1.52
C GLN A 46 14.86 -12.19 1.35
N GLU A 47 14.10 -13.25 1.55
CA GLU A 47 14.58 -14.62 1.41
C GLU A 47 14.59 -15.11 -0.03
N GLU A 48 13.92 -14.43 -0.93
CA GLU A 48 13.87 -14.79 -2.35
C GLU A 48 15.18 -14.51 -3.06
N LYS A 49 15.51 -15.39 -4.02
CA LYS A 49 16.73 -15.28 -4.82
C LYS A 49 16.55 -14.43 -6.09
N ALA A 50 15.33 -13.98 -6.37
CA ALA A 50 15.06 -13.16 -7.54
C ALA A 50 15.78 -11.82 -7.42
N SER A 51 16.31 -11.31 -8.54
CA SER A 51 17.01 -10.02 -8.56
C SER A 51 16.06 -8.83 -8.44
N LEU A 52 14.77 -9.04 -8.74
CA LEU A 52 13.77 -8.00 -8.71
C LEU A 52 12.46 -8.55 -8.17
N ILE A 53 11.93 -7.89 -7.14
CA ILE A 53 10.68 -8.32 -6.48
C ILE A 53 9.78 -7.10 -6.32
N PHE A 54 8.53 -7.23 -6.78
CA PHE A 54 7.52 -6.19 -6.66
C PHE A 54 6.54 -6.53 -5.54
N LEU A 55 6.25 -5.54 -4.72
CA LEU A 55 5.27 -5.64 -3.65
C LEU A 55 4.15 -4.63 -3.91
N ASP A 56 2.92 -5.10 -3.88
CA ASP A 56 1.76 -4.23 -4.05
C ASP A 56 1.42 -3.61 -2.71
N ARG A 57 1.76 -2.33 -2.56
CA ARG A 57 1.72 -1.52 -1.34
C ARG A 57 2.79 -1.94 -0.34
N GLY A 58 3.00 -1.10 0.65
CA GLY A 58 4.03 -1.30 1.65
C GLY A 58 3.53 -0.99 3.06
N ILE A 59 4.42 -1.14 4.02
CA ILE A 59 4.12 -0.87 5.43
C ILE A 59 3.71 0.60 5.67
N PRO A 60 4.39 1.60 5.08
CA PRO A 60 3.96 3.00 5.28
C PRO A 60 2.54 3.31 4.83
N ASP A 61 1.97 2.52 3.89
CA ASP A 61 0.57 2.68 3.47
C ASP A 61 -0.39 2.54 4.66
N VAL A 62 -0.07 1.66 5.61
CA VAL A 62 -0.89 1.44 6.81
C VAL A 62 -0.96 2.72 7.65
N LEU A 63 0.19 3.36 7.86
CA LEU A 63 0.27 4.60 8.63
C LEU A 63 -0.42 5.76 7.92
N ALA A 64 -0.25 5.83 6.60
CA ALA A 64 -0.91 6.84 5.78
C ALA A 64 -2.43 6.74 5.92
N TYR A 65 -2.97 5.53 5.90
CA TYR A 65 -4.40 5.31 6.09
C TYR A 65 -4.87 5.75 7.48
N MET A 66 -4.10 5.42 8.52
CA MET A 66 -4.41 5.83 9.90
C MET A 66 -4.39 7.36 10.03
N HIS A 67 -3.43 8.03 9.38
CA HIS A 67 -3.39 9.50 9.33
C HIS A 67 -4.62 10.05 8.63
N TYR A 68 -5.04 9.41 7.53
CA TYR A 68 -6.22 9.85 6.78
C TYR A 68 -7.49 9.79 7.61
N ILE A 69 -7.71 8.70 8.36
CA ILE A 69 -8.90 8.56 9.21
C ILE A 69 -8.78 9.30 10.56
N GLY A 70 -7.59 9.83 10.88
CA GLY A 70 -7.35 10.59 12.09
C GLY A 70 -7.23 9.77 13.36
N ASP A 71 -6.98 8.47 13.25
CA ASP A 71 -6.82 7.59 14.41
C ASP A 71 -5.36 7.47 14.83
N SER A 72 -5.15 7.29 16.13
CA SER A 72 -3.82 7.01 16.66
C SER A 72 -3.52 5.51 16.58
N TYR A 73 -2.24 5.17 16.66
CA TYR A 73 -1.76 3.80 16.59
C TYR A 73 -0.55 3.61 17.51
N PRO A 74 -0.29 2.34 17.93
CA PRO A 74 0.87 2.07 18.78
C PRO A 74 2.21 2.37 18.07
N SER A 75 3.23 2.66 18.85
CA SER A 75 4.56 3.02 18.34
C SER A 75 5.21 1.91 17.50
N PHE A 76 4.79 0.65 17.65
CA PHE A 76 5.39 -0.43 16.86
C PHE A 76 5.07 -0.30 15.36
N PHE A 77 4.03 0.46 14.99
CA PHE A 77 3.75 0.78 13.58
C PHE A 77 4.88 1.61 12.97
N ASP A 78 5.28 2.67 13.69
CA ASP A 78 6.39 3.52 13.27
C ASP A 78 7.69 2.73 13.20
N GLN A 79 7.95 1.90 14.21
CA GLN A 79 9.14 1.07 14.27
C GLN A 79 9.20 0.09 13.09
N ALA A 80 8.06 -0.49 12.71
CA ALA A 80 7.99 -1.39 11.56
C ALA A 80 8.43 -0.69 10.27
N CYS A 81 8.01 0.57 10.07
CA CYS A 81 8.46 1.34 8.91
C CYS A 81 9.97 1.58 8.91
N LYS A 82 10.55 1.80 10.06
CA LYS A 82 11.99 2.02 10.20
C LYS A 82 12.81 0.75 10.00
N ASP A 83 12.29 -0.38 10.45
CA ASP A 83 12.97 -1.67 10.38
C ASP A 83 12.86 -2.37 9.03
N HIS A 84 11.92 -1.96 8.19
CA HIS A 84 11.64 -2.62 6.91
C HIS A 84 11.72 -1.59 5.78
N LYS A 85 12.91 -1.43 5.19
CA LYS A 85 13.18 -0.44 4.15
C LYS A 85 13.11 -1.06 2.76
N TYR A 86 12.28 -0.48 1.89
CA TYR A 86 12.17 -0.87 0.49
C TYR A 86 13.26 -0.17 -0.32
N SER A 87 13.68 -0.79 -1.44
CA SER A 87 14.73 -0.22 -2.28
C SER A 87 14.22 0.96 -3.13
N SER A 88 13.05 0.85 -3.68
CA SER A 88 12.44 1.88 -4.54
C SER A 88 10.95 1.94 -4.32
N ILE A 89 10.39 3.13 -4.42
CA ILE A 89 8.95 3.36 -4.27
C ILE A 89 8.41 3.98 -5.55
N PHE A 90 7.45 3.28 -6.16
CA PHE A 90 6.72 3.78 -7.32
C PHE A 90 5.28 4.04 -6.90
N VAL A 91 4.77 5.23 -7.21
CA VAL A 91 3.41 5.62 -6.85
C VAL A 91 2.59 5.80 -8.13
N LEU A 92 1.42 5.19 -8.15
CA LEU A 92 0.45 5.34 -9.23
C LEU A 92 -0.63 6.32 -8.74
N PRO A 93 -0.58 7.58 -9.23
CA PRO A 93 -1.55 8.59 -8.76
C PRO A 93 -2.99 8.21 -9.11
N PRO A 94 -3.98 8.72 -8.37
CA PRO A 94 -5.38 8.49 -8.71
C PRO A 94 -5.67 8.97 -10.13
N TRP A 95 -6.39 8.16 -10.89
CA TRP A 95 -6.71 8.44 -12.30
C TRP A 95 -8.22 8.29 -12.48
N LYS A 96 -8.91 9.41 -12.56
CA LYS A 96 -10.37 9.47 -12.55
C LYS A 96 -11.01 8.66 -13.69
N GLU A 97 -10.42 8.68 -14.88
CA GLU A 97 -10.96 8.02 -16.07
C GLU A 97 -11.01 6.50 -15.95
N ILE A 98 -10.13 5.90 -15.11
CA ILE A 98 -10.09 4.46 -14.91
C ILE A 98 -10.46 4.04 -13.50
N TYR A 99 -10.90 5.00 -12.66
CA TYR A 99 -11.25 4.69 -11.27
C TYR A 99 -12.54 3.88 -11.21
N VAL A 100 -12.47 2.74 -10.52
CA VAL A 100 -13.61 1.85 -10.31
C VAL A 100 -13.76 1.59 -8.81
N SER A 101 -14.98 1.77 -8.31
CA SER A 101 -15.31 1.45 -6.92
C SER A 101 -15.98 0.08 -6.88
N ASP A 102 -15.53 -0.79 -5.96
CA ASP A 102 -16.10 -2.13 -5.77
C ASP A 102 -16.22 -2.45 -4.28
N ALA A 103 -16.67 -3.68 -3.94
CA ALA A 103 -16.88 -4.10 -2.55
C ALA A 103 -15.60 -4.14 -1.71
N GLU A 104 -14.45 -4.23 -2.34
CA GLU A 104 -13.15 -4.28 -1.68
C GLU A 104 -12.45 -2.92 -1.70
N ARG A 105 -12.95 -1.99 -2.51
CA ARG A 105 -12.48 -0.60 -2.57
C ARG A 105 -13.63 0.29 -2.12
N TYR A 106 -13.53 0.73 -0.89
CA TYR A 106 -14.58 1.50 -0.23
C TYR A 106 -14.60 2.97 -0.63
N GLU A 107 -13.43 3.59 -0.81
CA GLU A 107 -13.32 5.02 -1.05
C GLU A 107 -13.77 5.43 -2.46
N ASN A 108 -14.34 6.65 -2.58
CA ASN A 108 -14.61 7.29 -3.86
C ASN A 108 -13.35 7.98 -4.38
N TYR A 109 -13.42 8.61 -5.56
CA TYR A 109 -12.25 9.24 -6.18
C TYR A 109 -11.67 10.36 -5.31
N GLU A 110 -12.51 11.19 -4.71
CA GLU A 110 -12.07 12.30 -3.85
C GLU A 110 -11.35 11.78 -2.61
N GLN A 111 -11.85 10.70 -2.02
CA GLN A 111 -11.19 10.03 -0.90
C GLN A 111 -9.85 9.42 -1.33
N ALA A 112 -9.80 8.83 -2.52
CA ALA A 112 -8.57 8.28 -3.07
C ALA A 112 -7.50 9.36 -3.24
N VAL A 113 -7.87 10.56 -3.65
CA VAL A 113 -6.94 11.69 -3.77
C VAL A 113 -6.38 12.08 -2.39
N LEU A 114 -7.23 12.16 -1.37
CA LEU A 114 -6.79 12.48 -0.02
C LEU A 114 -5.87 11.41 0.55
N ILE A 115 -6.21 10.14 0.34
CA ILE A 115 -5.36 9.02 0.76
C ILE A 115 -4.01 9.09 0.06
N HIS A 116 -4.00 9.41 -1.24
CA HIS A 116 -2.78 9.59 -2.01
C HIS A 116 -1.87 10.66 -1.40
N GLU A 117 -2.44 11.79 -0.99
CA GLU A 117 -1.68 12.86 -0.34
C GLU A 117 -1.03 12.38 0.95
N HIS A 118 -1.76 11.64 1.78
CA HIS A 118 -1.21 11.06 3.00
C HIS A 118 -0.13 10.01 2.71
N LEU A 119 -0.30 9.23 1.63
CA LEU A 119 0.72 8.28 1.18
C LEU A 119 2.02 8.99 0.84
N MET A 120 1.95 10.05 0.05
CA MET A 120 3.12 10.82 -0.36
C MET A 120 3.85 11.39 0.84
N GLU A 121 3.13 12.01 1.78
CA GLU A 121 3.71 12.56 3.00
C GLU A 121 4.38 11.50 3.85
N THR A 122 3.72 10.36 4.03
CA THR A 122 4.22 9.28 4.89
C THR A 122 5.50 8.67 4.34
N TYR A 123 5.53 8.37 3.04
CA TYR A 123 6.74 7.83 2.42
C TYR A 123 7.91 8.82 2.47
N LYS A 124 7.64 10.10 2.25
CA LYS A 124 8.66 11.13 2.36
C LYS A 124 9.22 11.25 3.78
N LYS A 125 8.34 11.13 4.78
CA LYS A 125 8.75 11.15 6.19
C LYS A 125 9.78 10.07 6.51
N TYR A 126 9.68 8.91 5.88
CA TYR A 126 10.61 7.80 6.09
C TYR A 126 11.82 7.83 5.15
N GLY A 127 12.01 8.94 4.43
CA GLY A 127 13.22 9.18 3.66
C GLY A 127 13.21 8.63 2.24
N TYR A 128 12.05 8.22 1.73
CA TYR A 128 11.97 7.70 0.37
C TYR A 128 11.92 8.80 -0.68
N SER A 129 12.63 8.59 -1.79
CA SER A 129 12.45 9.37 -3.01
C SER A 129 11.37 8.66 -3.82
N ILE A 130 10.24 9.33 -4.03
CA ILE A 130 9.07 8.73 -4.65
C ILE A 130 9.10 8.99 -6.16
N VAL A 131 8.86 7.94 -6.95
CA VAL A 131 8.77 8.03 -8.40
C VAL A 131 7.30 7.89 -8.79
N GLU A 132 6.73 8.93 -9.39
CA GLU A 132 5.36 8.86 -9.88
C GLU A 132 5.32 8.22 -11.26
N VAL A 133 4.47 7.20 -11.40
CA VAL A 133 4.27 6.50 -12.67
C VAL A 133 3.25 7.27 -13.50
N PRO A 134 3.53 7.55 -14.78
CA PRO A 134 2.61 8.35 -15.59
C PRO A 134 1.28 7.66 -15.85
N LYS A 135 0.25 8.47 -16.11
CA LYS A 135 -1.07 7.99 -16.48
C LYS A 135 -1.05 7.58 -17.97
N ASP A 136 -0.86 6.30 -18.21
CA ASP A 136 -0.67 5.77 -19.55
C ASP A 136 -1.16 4.31 -19.60
N SER A 137 -0.96 3.64 -20.73
CA SER A 137 -1.28 2.22 -20.86
C SER A 137 -0.48 1.38 -19.87
N VAL A 138 -0.97 0.18 -19.56
CA VAL A 138 -0.24 -0.74 -18.67
C VAL A 138 1.16 -1.02 -19.23
N GLU A 139 1.26 -1.25 -20.53
CA GLU A 139 2.55 -1.52 -21.18
C GLU A 139 3.54 -0.37 -21.02
N ASN A 140 3.10 0.86 -21.26
CA ASN A 140 3.96 2.04 -21.14
C ASN A 140 4.36 2.29 -19.68
N ARG A 141 3.49 2.00 -18.74
CA ARG A 141 3.79 2.13 -17.31
C ARG A 141 4.82 1.10 -16.86
N ILE A 142 4.70 -0.13 -17.34
CA ILE A 142 5.69 -1.17 -17.07
C ILE A 142 7.06 -0.77 -17.64
N ASP A 143 7.10 -0.30 -18.88
CA ASP A 143 8.33 0.17 -19.50
C ASP A 143 8.97 1.32 -18.72
N PHE A 144 8.16 2.27 -18.25
CA PHE A 144 8.64 3.38 -17.43
C PHE A 144 9.33 2.88 -16.16
N ILE A 145 8.70 1.95 -15.45
CA ILE A 145 9.24 1.39 -14.20
C ILE A 145 10.54 0.64 -14.49
N MET A 146 10.55 -0.22 -15.51
CA MET A 146 11.72 -1.02 -15.84
C MET A 146 12.91 -0.16 -16.28
N LYS A 147 12.67 0.88 -17.06
CA LYS A 147 13.72 1.82 -17.46
C LYS A 147 14.28 2.58 -16.27
N HIS A 148 13.44 2.97 -15.33
CA HIS A 148 13.88 3.65 -14.12
C HIS A 148 14.77 2.74 -13.27
N LEU A 149 14.40 1.47 -13.14
CA LEU A 149 15.18 0.49 -12.36
C LEU A 149 16.51 0.12 -13.03
N ALA A 150 16.62 0.27 -14.34
CA ALA A 150 17.85 -0.03 -15.08
C ALA A 150 18.94 1.04 -14.90
N LYS A 151 18.61 2.18 -14.30
CA LYS A 151 19.60 3.27 -14.08
C LYS A 151 20.48 2.98 -12.83
#